data_181ea98274fe17b94a18728f5b71727c
#
_entry.id   181ea98274fe17b94a18728f5b71727c
#
_cell.length_a   1.000
_cell.length_b   1.000
_cell.length_c   1.000
_cell.angle_alpha   90.00
_cell.angle_beta   90.00
_cell.angle_gamma   90.00
#
_symmetry.space_group_name_H-M   'P 1'
#
loop_
_entity.id
_entity.type
_entity.pdbx_description
1 polymer ?
#
loop_
_entity_poly.entity_id
_entity_poly.type
_entity_poly.pdbx_seq_one_letter_code
_entity_poly.pdbx_strand_id
1 'polypeptide(L)'
;AGLKVVIRFTLTQDNAHDLPALLDLMETEDIDKFYLSHLNYGGRGNVNRKTDAMFRTTRDAMDLVLDAAWRAIEAGRKREFVTGNNDADGVYLLHWVRERFPEREAHLRAKLAQWGGNSSGVNIANIDNLGNVHPDTFWWDYTLGNVRQRPFSAIWQDMSDPLLAGMRATPRAVHG
;
A
#
# COMPACT_ATOMS: atom_id res chain seq x y z
N ALA A 1 26.50 -8.31 -9.19
CA ALA A 1 25.71 -9.55 -9.16
C ALA A 1 24.34 -9.42 -9.85
N GLY A 2 23.94 -8.22 -10.31
CA GLY A 2 22.67 -8.01 -11.06
C GLY A 2 21.40 -8.22 -10.24
N LEU A 3 21.50 -8.23 -8.91
CA LEU A 3 20.33 -8.31 -8.03
C LEU A 3 19.69 -6.93 -7.88
N LYS A 4 18.38 -6.85 -8.03
CA LYS A 4 17.62 -5.65 -7.66
C LYS A 4 17.54 -5.55 -6.14
N VAL A 5 17.91 -4.39 -5.60
CA VAL A 5 17.86 -4.11 -4.16
C VAL A 5 16.69 -3.19 -3.86
N VAL A 6 16.01 -3.45 -2.74
CA VAL A 6 14.86 -2.67 -2.30
C VAL A 6 15.06 -2.25 -0.84
N ILE A 7 14.94 -0.97 -0.55
CA ILE A 7 14.75 -0.50 0.83
C ILE A 7 13.25 -0.60 1.12
N ARG A 8 12.90 -1.32 2.19
CA ARG A 8 11.54 -1.35 2.70
C ARG A 8 11.50 -0.72 4.09
N PHE A 9 10.71 0.32 4.23
CA PHE A 9 10.60 1.11 5.45
C PHE A 9 9.14 1.18 5.91
N THR A 10 8.86 0.72 7.13
CA THR A 10 7.54 0.88 7.74
C THR A 10 7.58 2.10 8.63
N LEU A 11 6.84 3.13 8.26
CA LEU A 11 6.82 4.41 8.94
C LEU A 11 6.14 4.32 10.31
N THR A 12 6.81 4.85 11.32
CA THR A 12 6.30 5.03 12.68
C THR A 12 6.76 6.38 13.22
N GLN A 13 6.21 6.83 14.36
CA GLN A 13 6.69 8.05 15.03
C GLN A 13 8.15 7.92 15.47
N ASP A 14 8.57 6.69 15.84
CA ASP A 14 9.89 6.44 16.42
C ASP A 14 11.01 6.46 15.37
N ASN A 15 10.69 6.20 14.09
CA ASN A 15 11.69 6.08 13.02
C ASN A 15 11.51 7.07 11.86
N ALA A 16 10.50 7.93 11.91
CA ALA A 16 10.25 8.91 10.83
C ALA A 16 11.47 9.81 10.55
N HIS A 17 12.29 10.07 11.57
CA HIS A 17 13.51 10.88 11.46
C HIS A 17 14.62 10.21 10.65
N ASP A 18 14.58 8.88 10.45
CA ASP A 18 15.57 8.15 9.66
C ASP A 18 15.28 8.22 8.14
N LEU A 19 14.06 8.62 7.75
CA LEU A 19 13.63 8.59 6.35
C LEU A 19 14.54 9.41 5.41
N PRO A 20 14.98 10.63 5.76
CA PRO A 20 15.92 11.38 4.90
C PRO A 20 17.23 10.62 4.67
N ALA A 21 17.82 10.04 5.71
CA ALA A 21 19.07 9.28 5.60
C ALA A 21 18.92 8.01 4.76
N LEU A 22 17.74 7.35 4.80
CA LEU A 22 17.45 6.19 3.95
C LEU A 22 17.26 6.57 2.49
N LEU A 23 16.69 7.73 2.20
CA LEU A 23 16.59 8.25 0.83
C LEU A 23 17.98 8.64 0.29
N ASP A 24 18.84 9.23 1.13
CA ASP A 24 20.24 9.52 0.78
C ASP A 24 21.03 8.24 0.55
N LEU A 25 20.82 7.21 1.38
CA LEU A 25 21.41 5.89 1.18
C LEU A 25 21.00 5.28 -0.17
N MET A 26 19.72 5.39 -0.53
CA MET A 26 19.23 4.95 -1.83
C MET A 26 19.98 5.61 -2.98
N GLU A 27 20.29 6.90 -2.85
CA GLU A 27 21.06 7.65 -3.87
C GLU A 27 22.53 7.20 -3.90
N THR A 28 23.18 7.09 -2.74
CA THR A 28 24.59 6.80 -2.59
C THR A 28 24.95 5.38 -3.06
N GLU A 29 24.11 4.41 -2.71
CA GLU A 29 24.31 2.99 -3.02
C GLU A 29 23.64 2.54 -4.33
N ASP A 30 23.09 3.49 -5.11
CA ASP A 30 22.37 3.26 -6.37
C ASP A 30 21.29 2.17 -6.26
N ILE A 31 20.46 2.26 -5.22
CA ILE A 31 19.40 1.29 -4.96
C ILE A 31 18.21 1.55 -5.88
N ASP A 32 17.69 0.49 -6.49
CA ASP A 32 16.65 0.56 -7.54
C ASP A 32 15.27 0.98 -7.01
N LYS A 33 14.94 0.64 -5.73
CA LYS A 33 13.57 0.78 -5.26
C LYS A 33 13.48 1.16 -3.79
N PHE A 34 12.58 2.08 -3.51
CA PHE A 34 12.14 2.44 -2.16
C PHE A 34 10.67 2.06 -1.96
N TYR A 35 10.37 1.39 -0.85
CA TYR A 35 9.01 1.02 -0.49
C TYR A 35 8.67 1.61 0.89
N LEU A 36 7.82 2.65 0.93
CA LEU A 36 7.24 3.19 2.14
C LEU A 36 5.99 2.39 2.50
N SER A 37 5.96 1.78 3.67
CA SER A 37 4.79 1.10 4.24
C SER A 37 4.22 1.91 5.39
N HIS A 38 2.90 2.04 5.45
CA HIS A 38 2.23 2.46 6.68
C HIS A 38 2.10 1.28 7.63
N LEU A 39 2.02 1.55 8.94
CA LEU A 39 1.80 0.52 9.93
C LEU A 39 0.42 -0.11 9.74
N ASN A 40 0.38 -1.41 9.52
CA ASN A 40 -0.87 -2.15 9.47
C ASN A 40 -1.17 -2.74 10.86
N TYR A 41 -2.42 -2.62 11.30
CA TYR A 41 -2.84 -3.08 12.64
C TYR A 41 -3.15 -4.58 12.71
N GLY A 42 -2.52 -5.37 11.86
CA GLY A 42 -2.54 -6.84 11.91
C GLY A 42 -1.41 -7.40 12.78
N GLY A 43 -1.69 -8.41 13.60
CA GLY A 43 -0.69 -9.10 14.42
C GLY A 43 0.12 -8.15 15.31
N ARG A 44 1.46 -8.18 15.18
CA ARG A 44 2.37 -7.30 15.95
C ARG A 44 2.18 -5.80 15.68
N GLY A 45 1.70 -5.45 14.49
CA GLY A 45 1.38 -4.05 14.17
C GLY A 45 0.27 -3.48 15.06
N ASN A 46 -0.69 -4.31 15.46
CA ASN A 46 -1.73 -3.90 16.40
C ASN A 46 -1.18 -3.62 17.81
N VAL A 47 -0.19 -4.39 18.26
CA VAL A 47 0.51 -4.14 19.54
C VAL A 47 1.25 -2.81 19.50
N ASN A 48 1.84 -2.46 18.36
CA ASN A 48 2.61 -1.24 18.13
C ASN A 48 1.77 -0.05 17.64
N ARG A 49 0.43 -0.15 17.67
CA ARG A 49 -0.48 0.91 17.19
C ARG A 49 -0.19 2.29 17.77
N LYS A 50 0.32 2.36 19.00
CA LYS A 50 0.65 3.62 19.69
C LYS A 50 1.82 4.36 19.04
N THR A 51 2.65 3.66 18.27
CA THR A 51 3.82 4.25 17.58
C THR A 51 3.52 4.60 16.13
N ASP A 52 2.27 4.44 15.67
CA ASP A 52 1.90 4.76 14.30
C ASP A 52 2.16 6.25 14.00
N ALA A 53 2.66 6.50 12.79
CA ALA A 53 2.87 7.86 12.30
C ALA A 53 1.51 8.49 12.04
N MET A 54 1.22 9.60 12.75
CA MET A 54 -0.07 10.26 12.64
C MET A 54 0.03 11.52 11.77
N PHE A 55 -1.05 11.77 11.05
CA PHE A 55 -1.36 12.98 10.25
C PHE A 55 -0.16 13.75 9.68
N ARG A 56 0.51 14.59 10.50
CA ARG A 56 1.60 15.46 10.05
C ARG A 56 2.83 14.64 9.67
N THR A 57 3.26 13.73 10.53
CA THR A 57 4.42 12.87 10.28
C THR A 57 4.24 12.06 9.00
N THR A 58 3.03 11.55 8.75
CA THR A 58 2.71 10.83 7.52
C THR A 58 2.81 11.74 6.28
N ARG A 59 2.28 12.96 6.36
CA ARG A 59 2.36 13.92 5.25
C ARG A 59 3.79 14.34 4.95
N ASP A 60 4.54 14.69 6.00
CA ASP A 60 5.95 15.09 5.88
C ASP A 60 6.78 13.94 5.23
N ALA A 61 6.52 12.69 5.61
CA ALA A 61 7.15 11.52 5.01
C ALA A 61 6.74 11.32 3.53
N MET A 62 5.46 11.51 3.20
CA MET A 62 4.99 11.43 1.82
C MET A 62 5.62 12.51 0.95
N ASP A 63 5.72 13.76 1.44
CA ASP A 63 6.39 14.84 0.71
C ASP A 63 7.86 14.49 0.42
N LEU A 64 8.60 13.97 1.40
CA LEU A 64 9.99 13.54 1.22
C LEU A 64 10.13 12.47 0.14
N VAL A 65 9.25 11.46 0.15
CA VAL A 65 9.27 10.36 -0.83
C VAL A 65 8.88 10.86 -2.22
N LEU A 66 7.85 11.70 -2.34
CA LEU A 66 7.40 12.23 -3.63
C LEU A 66 8.44 13.20 -4.22
N ASP A 67 9.06 14.04 -3.40
CA ASP A 67 10.13 14.92 -3.83
C ASP A 67 11.39 14.13 -4.26
N ALA A 68 11.72 13.04 -3.56
CA ALA A 68 12.81 12.14 -3.97
C ALA A 68 12.51 11.44 -5.30
N ALA A 69 11.27 10.97 -5.47
CA ALA A 69 10.82 10.37 -6.73
C ALA A 69 10.91 11.36 -7.90
N TRP A 70 10.51 12.59 -7.66
CA TRP A 70 10.57 13.64 -8.68
C TRP A 70 12.02 13.98 -9.04
N ARG A 71 12.91 14.17 -8.05
CA ARG A 71 14.34 14.39 -8.30
C ARG A 71 14.98 13.25 -9.11
N ALA A 72 14.60 12.01 -8.84
CA ALA A 72 15.09 10.87 -9.61
C ALA A 72 14.65 10.95 -11.09
N ILE A 73 13.40 11.36 -11.36
CA ILE A 73 12.88 11.56 -12.72
C ILE A 73 13.65 12.69 -13.43
N GLU A 74 13.84 13.83 -12.78
CA GLU A 74 14.59 14.98 -13.34
C GLU A 74 16.05 14.63 -13.65
N ALA A 75 16.66 13.77 -12.82
CA ALA A 75 18.01 13.24 -13.03
C ALA A 75 18.08 12.10 -14.07
N GLY A 76 16.95 11.73 -14.70
CA GLY A 76 16.88 10.64 -15.68
C GLY A 76 17.13 9.24 -15.09
N ARG A 77 17.03 9.09 -13.78
CA ARG A 77 17.26 7.80 -13.09
C ARG A 77 15.99 6.95 -13.10
N LYS A 78 16.16 5.67 -13.44
CA LYS A 78 15.06 4.69 -13.43
C LYS A 78 14.95 4.06 -12.04
N ARG A 79 14.30 4.78 -11.12
CA ARG A 79 14.03 4.30 -9.77
C ARG A 79 12.56 4.13 -9.52
N GLU A 80 12.21 3.17 -8.70
CA GLU A 80 10.82 2.91 -8.30
C GLU A 80 10.58 3.40 -6.87
N PHE A 81 9.53 4.21 -6.71
CA PHE A 81 9.02 4.60 -5.39
C PHE A 81 7.61 4.04 -5.24
N VAL A 82 7.38 3.31 -4.18
CA VAL A 82 6.11 2.63 -3.92
C VAL A 82 5.66 2.96 -2.50
N THR A 83 4.38 3.23 -2.32
CA THR A 83 3.74 3.30 -1.02
C THR A 83 2.74 2.17 -0.86
N GLY A 84 2.44 1.76 0.37
CA GLY A 84 1.53 0.67 0.62
C GLY A 84 0.91 0.67 2.00
N ASN A 85 -0.17 -0.09 2.14
CA ASN A 85 -1.02 -0.23 3.31
C ASN A 85 -1.86 1.02 3.65
N ASN A 86 -1.96 2.00 2.74
CA ASN A 86 -2.83 3.15 2.90
C ASN A 86 -3.25 3.70 1.53
N ASP A 87 -4.50 3.52 1.15
CA ASP A 87 -5.03 3.98 -0.14
C ASP A 87 -5.14 5.53 -0.21
N ALA A 88 -5.12 6.21 0.94
CA ALA A 88 -5.09 7.67 0.99
C ALA A 88 -3.81 8.27 0.36
N ASP A 89 -2.75 7.49 0.21
CA ASP A 89 -1.53 7.93 -0.48
C ASP A 89 -1.79 8.32 -1.93
N GLY A 90 -2.69 7.60 -2.62
CA GLY A 90 -3.11 7.96 -3.97
C GLY A 90 -3.81 9.31 -4.03
N VAL A 91 -4.63 9.62 -3.04
CA VAL A 91 -5.30 10.91 -2.91
C VAL A 91 -4.27 12.01 -2.60
N TYR A 92 -3.31 11.73 -1.70
CA TYR A 92 -2.25 12.67 -1.37
C TYR A 92 -1.37 12.97 -2.59
N LEU A 93 -0.97 11.95 -3.34
CA LEU A 93 -0.23 12.09 -4.60
C LEU A 93 -1.00 12.97 -5.60
N LEU A 94 -2.33 12.80 -5.70
CA LEU A 94 -3.15 13.63 -6.59
C LEU A 94 -3.13 15.10 -6.17
N HIS A 95 -3.20 15.40 -4.86
CA HIS A 95 -3.07 16.75 -4.36
C HIS A 95 -1.67 17.34 -4.65
N TRP A 96 -0.62 16.60 -4.36
CA TRP A 96 0.76 16.98 -4.62
C TRP A 96 1.01 17.30 -6.10
N VAL A 97 0.47 16.46 -7.01
CA VAL A 97 0.56 16.71 -8.47
C VAL A 97 -0.26 17.92 -8.89
N ARG A 98 -1.47 18.08 -8.36
CA ARG A 98 -2.32 19.24 -8.70
C ARG A 98 -1.67 20.58 -8.34
N GLU A 99 -0.94 20.63 -7.24
CA GLU A 99 -0.26 21.85 -6.80
C GLU A 99 0.99 22.17 -7.62
N ARG A 100 1.74 21.15 -8.06
CA ARG A 100 3.03 21.32 -8.75
C ARG A 100 2.95 21.19 -10.27
N PHE A 101 2.02 20.37 -10.76
CA PHE A 101 1.89 19.98 -12.17
C PHE A 101 0.42 19.88 -12.55
N PRO A 102 -0.34 20.99 -12.50
CA PRO A 102 -1.80 20.97 -12.69
C PRO A 102 -2.22 20.36 -14.04
N GLU A 103 -1.38 20.47 -15.07
CA GLU A 103 -1.61 19.87 -16.40
C GLU A 103 -1.61 18.33 -16.37
N ARG A 104 -1.05 17.71 -15.33
CA ARG A 104 -0.99 16.25 -15.17
C ARG A 104 -2.09 15.69 -14.29
N GLU A 105 -2.85 16.53 -13.60
CA GLU A 105 -3.88 16.09 -12.65
C GLU A 105 -4.90 15.14 -13.29
N ALA A 106 -5.47 15.52 -14.45
CA ALA A 106 -6.48 14.73 -15.12
C ALA A 106 -5.96 13.33 -15.50
N HIS A 107 -4.73 13.25 -16.00
CA HIS A 107 -4.09 11.99 -16.34
C HIS A 107 -3.89 11.09 -15.10
N LEU A 108 -3.35 11.65 -14.01
CA LEU A 108 -3.14 10.90 -12.77
C LEU A 108 -4.47 10.44 -12.17
N ARG A 109 -5.49 11.31 -12.15
CA ARG A 109 -6.84 10.96 -11.68
C ARG A 109 -7.40 9.75 -12.43
N ALA A 110 -7.26 9.73 -13.75
CA ALA A 110 -7.71 8.60 -14.56
C ALA A 110 -6.95 7.31 -14.21
N LYS A 111 -5.63 7.40 -13.99
CA LYS A 111 -4.81 6.24 -13.55
C LYS A 111 -5.21 5.72 -12.18
N LEU A 112 -5.45 6.59 -11.21
CA LEU A 112 -5.90 6.19 -9.87
C LEU A 112 -7.30 5.59 -9.91
N ALA A 113 -8.22 6.12 -10.72
CA ALA A 113 -9.54 5.54 -10.94
C ALA A 113 -9.46 4.14 -11.57
N GLN A 114 -8.56 3.94 -12.54
CA GLN A 114 -8.31 2.63 -13.16
C GLN A 114 -7.69 1.64 -12.17
N TRP A 115 -6.81 2.09 -11.29
CA TRP A 115 -6.23 1.25 -10.25
C TRP A 115 -7.30 0.78 -9.25
N GLY A 116 -8.25 1.62 -8.87
CA GLY A 116 -9.42 1.28 -8.07
C GLY A 116 -9.15 1.04 -6.58
N GLY A 117 -7.92 1.26 -6.09
CA GLY A 117 -7.55 1.11 -4.68
C GLY A 117 -7.19 -0.32 -4.27
N ASN A 118 -7.43 -0.64 -3.01
CA ASN A 118 -7.09 -1.93 -2.40
C ASN A 118 -7.75 -3.12 -3.11
N SER A 119 -6.98 -4.20 -3.29
CA SER A 119 -7.41 -5.41 -3.99
C SER A 119 -7.84 -6.56 -3.08
N SER A 120 -8.04 -6.32 -1.78
CA SER A 120 -8.53 -7.31 -0.82
C SER A 120 -9.85 -7.91 -1.30
N GLY A 121 -10.00 -9.22 -1.22
CA GLY A 121 -11.17 -9.93 -1.71
C GLY A 121 -11.33 -9.99 -3.25
N VAL A 122 -10.49 -9.27 -4.00
CA VAL A 122 -10.52 -9.24 -5.47
C VAL A 122 -9.32 -9.99 -6.06
N ASN A 123 -8.09 -9.52 -5.79
CA ASN A 123 -6.85 -10.11 -6.28
C ASN A 123 -5.94 -10.58 -5.14
N ILE A 124 -6.31 -10.31 -3.89
CA ILE A 124 -5.56 -10.66 -2.69
C ILE A 124 -6.44 -11.54 -1.81
N ALA A 125 -5.87 -12.66 -1.37
CA ALA A 125 -6.38 -13.55 -0.32
C ALA A 125 -5.22 -14.02 0.55
N ASN A 126 -5.52 -14.54 1.72
CA ASN A 126 -4.57 -15.23 2.56
C ASN A 126 -5.13 -16.61 2.97
N ILE A 127 -4.26 -17.61 3.09
CA ILE A 127 -4.60 -18.91 3.68
C ILE A 127 -3.69 -19.07 4.89
N ASP A 128 -4.29 -19.24 6.07
CA ASP A 128 -3.54 -19.44 7.30
C ASP A 128 -3.03 -20.89 7.45
N ASN A 129 -2.24 -21.14 8.51
CA ASN A 129 -1.68 -22.46 8.79
C ASN A 129 -2.73 -23.51 9.19
N LEU A 130 -3.97 -23.11 9.48
CA LEU A 130 -5.10 -23.99 9.76
C LEU A 130 -5.93 -24.28 8.50
N GLY A 131 -5.61 -23.61 7.39
CA GLY A 131 -6.32 -23.75 6.11
C GLY A 131 -7.50 -22.81 5.94
N ASN A 132 -7.70 -21.85 6.84
CA ASN A 132 -8.75 -20.85 6.69
C ASN A 132 -8.36 -19.83 5.61
N VAL A 133 -9.34 -19.47 4.78
CA VAL A 133 -9.19 -18.48 3.72
C VAL A 133 -9.71 -17.13 4.22
N HIS A 134 -8.86 -16.11 4.13
CA HIS A 134 -9.16 -14.74 4.53
C HIS A 134 -9.18 -13.82 3.31
N PRO A 135 -10.00 -12.74 3.31
CA PRO A 135 -10.11 -11.83 2.17
C PRO A 135 -8.89 -10.92 1.99
N ASP A 136 -8.00 -10.85 3.01
CA ASP A 136 -6.79 -10.02 3.01
C ASP A 136 -5.66 -10.67 3.82
N THR A 137 -4.43 -10.23 3.57
CA THR A 137 -3.23 -10.71 4.26
C THR A 137 -3.23 -10.40 5.76
N PHE A 138 -3.88 -9.32 6.17
CA PHE A 138 -3.89 -8.83 7.55
C PHE A 138 -5.23 -8.98 8.27
N TRP A 139 -6.28 -9.37 7.54
CA TRP A 139 -7.63 -9.52 8.11
C TRP A 139 -7.92 -10.97 8.47
N TRP A 140 -7.46 -11.38 9.64
CA TRP A 140 -7.52 -12.76 10.13
C TRP A 140 -8.78 -13.08 10.90
N ASP A 141 -9.55 -12.08 11.32
CA ASP A 141 -10.77 -12.25 12.12
C ASP A 141 -12.00 -12.66 11.27
N TYR A 142 -11.84 -12.67 9.94
CA TYR A 142 -12.90 -13.08 9.02
C TYR A 142 -12.46 -14.23 8.13
N THR A 143 -13.26 -15.29 8.09
CA THR A 143 -12.96 -16.52 7.32
C THR A 143 -14.03 -16.76 6.26
N LEU A 144 -13.60 -16.83 5.00
CA LEU A 144 -14.46 -17.16 3.85
C LEU A 144 -14.75 -18.65 3.74
N GLY A 145 -13.94 -19.50 4.33
CA GLY A 145 -14.02 -20.96 4.33
C GLY A 145 -12.68 -21.60 4.61
N ASN A 146 -12.62 -22.94 4.48
CA ASN A 146 -11.39 -23.68 4.80
C ASN A 146 -11.02 -24.62 3.63
N VAL A 147 -9.75 -24.55 3.18
CA VAL A 147 -9.27 -25.36 2.02
C VAL A 147 -9.20 -26.86 2.29
N ARG A 148 -9.27 -27.28 3.56
CA ARG A 148 -9.37 -28.70 3.93
C ARG A 148 -10.77 -29.25 3.77
N GLN A 149 -11.79 -28.38 3.65
CA GLN A 149 -13.20 -28.75 3.50
C GLN A 149 -13.69 -28.64 2.06
N ARG A 150 -13.22 -27.62 1.34
CA ARG A 150 -13.55 -27.41 -0.07
C ARG A 150 -12.42 -26.67 -0.81
N PRO A 151 -12.27 -26.85 -2.15
CA PRO A 151 -11.19 -26.22 -2.92
C PRO A 151 -11.20 -24.68 -2.80
N PHE A 152 -10.00 -24.08 -2.80
CA PHE A 152 -9.84 -22.62 -2.75
C PHE A 152 -10.68 -21.92 -3.83
N SER A 153 -10.67 -22.42 -5.07
CA SER A 153 -11.46 -21.84 -6.16
C SER A 153 -12.95 -21.77 -5.87
N ALA A 154 -13.51 -22.82 -5.23
CA ALA A 154 -14.91 -22.85 -4.83
C ALA A 154 -15.22 -21.85 -3.70
N ILE A 155 -14.28 -21.66 -2.75
CA ILE A 155 -14.41 -20.65 -1.70
C ILE A 155 -14.31 -19.24 -2.32
N TRP A 156 -13.30 -19.02 -3.16
CA TRP A 156 -13.01 -17.71 -3.74
C TRP A 156 -14.06 -17.22 -4.74
N GLN A 157 -14.76 -18.13 -5.40
CA GLN A 157 -15.84 -17.81 -6.35
C GLN A 157 -17.22 -17.73 -5.70
N ASP A 158 -17.33 -18.05 -4.42
CA ASP A 158 -18.59 -18.06 -3.70
C ASP A 158 -19.08 -16.65 -3.39
N MET A 159 -19.99 -16.15 -4.22
CA MET A 159 -20.59 -14.82 -4.07
C MET A 159 -21.77 -14.80 -3.09
N SER A 160 -22.07 -15.90 -2.41
CA SER A 160 -23.06 -15.92 -1.33
C SER A 160 -22.54 -15.26 -0.05
N ASP A 161 -21.20 -15.14 0.10
CA ASP A 161 -20.60 -14.38 1.17
C ASP A 161 -20.79 -12.87 0.93
N PRO A 162 -21.49 -12.16 1.83
CA PRO A 162 -21.86 -10.77 1.61
C PRO A 162 -20.65 -9.83 1.63
N LEU A 163 -19.60 -10.16 2.42
CA LEU A 163 -18.38 -9.35 2.45
C LEU A 163 -17.63 -9.45 1.13
N LEU A 164 -17.42 -10.67 0.64
CA LEU A 164 -16.72 -10.90 -0.61
C LEU A 164 -17.48 -10.30 -1.81
N ALA A 165 -18.81 -10.43 -1.81
CA ALA A 165 -19.69 -9.79 -2.79
C ALA A 165 -19.57 -8.27 -2.76
N GLY A 166 -19.57 -7.66 -1.56
CA GLY A 166 -19.41 -6.22 -1.38
C GLY A 166 -18.03 -5.70 -1.83
N MET A 167 -16.95 -6.44 -1.55
CA MET A 167 -15.60 -6.09 -2.00
C MET A 167 -15.45 -6.08 -3.52
N ARG A 168 -16.23 -6.91 -4.22
CA ARG A 168 -16.23 -7.05 -5.69
C ARG A 168 -17.28 -6.22 -6.40
N ALA A 169 -18.18 -5.57 -5.66
CA ALA A 169 -19.18 -4.69 -6.24
C ALA A 169 -18.53 -3.49 -6.96
N THR A 170 -19.17 -3.05 -8.06
CA THR A 170 -18.73 -1.87 -8.80
C THR A 170 -19.94 -0.98 -9.07
N PRO A 171 -20.00 0.24 -8.53
CA PRO A 171 -19.04 0.82 -7.59
C PRO A 171 -19.09 0.15 -6.20
N ARG A 172 -17.98 0.19 -5.48
CA ARG A 172 -17.96 -0.24 -4.07
C ARG A 172 -18.78 0.73 -3.23
N ALA A 173 -19.63 0.20 -2.36
CA ALA A 173 -20.30 1.03 -1.36
C ALA A 173 -19.27 1.54 -0.35
N VAL A 174 -19.18 2.86 -0.19
CA VAL A 174 -18.37 3.50 0.86
C VAL A 174 -19.34 3.86 1.99
N HIS A 175 -19.14 3.22 3.13
CA HIS A 175 -19.86 3.57 4.36
C HIS A 175 -18.94 4.50 5.15
N GLY A 176 -19.42 5.75 5.33
CA GLY A 176 -18.79 6.76 6.20
C GLY A 176 -19.10 6.52 7.67
#